data_66b68102ab9ea09b18d8f6087301dd7e
#
_entry.id   66b68102ab9ea09b18d8f6087301dd7e
#
_cell.length_a   1.000
_cell.length_b   1.000
_cell.length_c   1.000
_cell.angle_alpha   90.00
_cell.angle_beta   90.00
_cell.angle_gamma   90.00
#
_symmetry.space_group_name_H-M   'P 1'
#
loop_
_entity.id
_entity.type
_entity.pdbx_description
1 polymer ?
#
loop_
_entity_poly.entity_id
_entity_poly.type
_entity_poly.pdbx_seq_one_letter_code
_entity_poly.pdbx_strand_id
1 'polypeptide(L)'
;MKYYKANLEEFTNIYVYPDYSAYFSFLRTNMRLFLEISFRNLYYFLTRKAVRQFNRLAFQYGDAPRYSPRKIKVNGWELQVPDALSFIYQFREILVEESYLFNCNKTNPIIIDCGSNIGLSGIYFANRFKDAEIYCIEADQAIAQTLAWNLKNNSASKVNVIAKAVWTHNDGVRFASEGSDGGSIDNNSTAEIIPSMSLKEMLGKFESIDFLKMDIEGAENTVIPDCSAELHKVNQLFIEYHSTAKENQSLGNILSILSNAGFHYYIKTENKRNHPFVNRHENKTYDLQLNIFAYKK
;
A
#
# COMPACT_ATOMS: atom_id res chain seq x y z
N MET A 1 34.92 24.77 -3.76
CA MET A 1 35.81 24.21 -4.78
C MET A 1 37.25 24.29 -4.31
N LYS A 2 37.81 23.20 -3.84
CA LYS A 2 39.26 23.04 -3.62
C LYS A 2 39.65 21.70 -4.21
N TYR A 3 40.34 21.78 -5.33
CA TYR A 3 40.96 20.63 -5.98
C TYR A 3 42.23 20.27 -5.22
N TYR A 4 42.34 19.04 -4.75
CA TYR A 4 43.59 18.45 -4.33
C TYR A 4 44.33 17.94 -5.59
N LYS A 5 45.43 18.59 -5.95
CA LYS A 5 46.44 18.04 -6.85
C LYS A 5 47.28 17.06 -6.03
N ALA A 6 47.20 15.78 -6.32
CA ALA A 6 48.17 14.79 -5.86
C ALA A 6 49.37 14.79 -6.78
N ASN A 7 50.58 14.93 -6.21
CA ASN A 7 51.85 14.86 -6.91
C ASN A 7 52.14 13.43 -7.38
N LEU A 8 52.49 13.30 -8.63
CA LEU A 8 52.79 12.04 -9.35
C LEU A 8 54.29 11.62 -9.29
N GLU A 9 55.04 11.95 -8.26
CA GLU A 9 56.50 11.72 -8.22
C GLU A 9 57.02 10.80 -7.09
N GLU A 10 56.26 9.85 -6.58
CA GLU A 10 56.79 8.85 -5.65
C GLU A 10 56.34 7.42 -5.94
N PHE A 11 56.47 6.94 -7.19
CA PHE A 11 56.29 5.51 -7.48
C PHE A 11 57.40 4.99 -8.38
N THR A 12 58.64 4.87 -7.79
CA THR A 12 59.66 4.03 -8.37
C THR A 12 60.09 2.98 -7.30
N ASN A 13 59.90 1.73 -7.67
CA ASN A 13 60.45 0.53 -7.07
C ASN A 13 59.75 -0.10 -5.85
N ILE A 14 58.61 -0.79 -6.11
CA ILE A 14 58.33 -2.07 -5.48
C ILE A 14 57.67 -2.95 -6.55
N TYR A 15 58.32 -3.99 -7.03
CA TYR A 15 57.70 -5.09 -7.76
C TYR A 15 56.85 -5.90 -6.77
N VAL A 16 55.67 -5.42 -6.44
CA VAL A 16 54.64 -6.23 -5.85
C VAL A 16 53.82 -6.76 -7.02
N TYR A 17 53.80 -8.05 -7.24
CA TYR A 17 52.85 -8.68 -8.13
C TYR A 17 51.45 -8.20 -7.71
N PRO A 18 50.68 -7.59 -8.59
CA PRO A 18 49.34 -7.09 -8.20
C PRO A 18 48.53 -8.30 -7.78
N ASP A 19 47.94 -8.23 -6.59
CA ASP A 19 46.97 -9.21 -6.13
C ASP A 19 45.75 -9.11 -7.02
N TYR A 20 45.76 -9.93 -8.07
CA TYR A 20 44.64 -10.01 -9.00
C TYR A 20 43.32 -10.39 -8.33
N SER A 21 43.33 -10.94 -7.11
CA SER A 21 42.11 -11.28 -6.37
C SER A 21 41.32 -10.03 -5.98
N ALA A 22 41.97 -8.94 -5.57
CA ALA A 22 41.36 -7.66 -5.25
C ALA A 22 40.82 -6.98 -6.53
N TYR A 23 41.57 -7.05 -7.64
CA TYR A 23 41.14 -6.50 -8.93
C TYR A 23 39.94 -7.26 -9.51
N PHE A 24 39.94 -8.60 -9.44
CA PHE A 24 38.79 -9.43 -9.83
C PHE A 24 37.60 -9.24 -8.91
N SER A 25 37.82 -9.05 -7.62
CA SER A 25 36.77 -8.71 -6.65
C SER A 25 36.14 -7.35 -6.98
N PHE A 26 36.95 -6.33 -7.25
CA PHE A 26 36.50 -4.98 -7.64
C PHE A 26 35.71 -4.99 -8.96
N LEU A 27 36.21 -5.67 -10.00
CA LEU A 27 35.51 -5.81 -11.28
C LEU A 27 34.21 -6.62 -11.11
N ARG A 28 34.23 -7.67 -10.32
CA ARG A 28 33.04 -8.49 -10.05
C ARG A 28 31.96 -7.70 -9.32
N THR A 29 32.34 -6.85 -8.36
CA THR A 29 31.42 -5.98 -7.62
C THR A 29 30.83 -4.90 -8.52
N ASN A 30 31.67 -4.22 -9.32
CA ASN A 30 31.20 -3.17 -10.23
C ASN A 30 30.36 -3.72 -11.38
N MET A 31 30.73 -4.87 -11.93
CA MET A 31 29.95 -5.53 -12.96
C MET A 31 28.61 -6.04 -12.41
N ARG A 32 28.59 -6.55 -11.17
CA ARG A 32 27.34 -6.93 -10.49
C ARG A 32 26.41 -5.75 -10.33
N LEU A 33 26.91 -4.60 -9.84
CA LEU A 33 26.12 -3.38 -9.67
C LEU A 33 25.59 -2.86 -11.02
N PHE A 34 26.44 -2.84 -12.06
CA PHE A 34 26.04 -2.46 -13.42
C PHE A 34 24.94 -3.37 -13.96
N LEU A 35 25.09 -4.69 -13.83
CA LEU A 35 24.09 -5.66 -14.25
C LEU A 35 22.81 -5.53 -13.42
N GLU A 36 22.92 -5.33 -12.11
CA GLU A 36 21.78 -5.13 -11.22
C GLU A 36 20.99 -3.88 -11.62
N ILE A 37 21.65 -2.77 -11.89
CA ILE A 37 20.99 -1.52 -12.33
C ILE A 37 20.38 -1.69 -13.72
N SER A 38 21.14 -2.25 -14.68
CA SER A 38 20.75 -2.30 -16.10
C SER A 38 19.72 -3.40 -16.38
N PHE A 39 19.78 -4.53 -15.65
CA PHE A 39 18.94 -5.71 -15.89
C PHE A 39 18.01 -6.05 -14.71
N ARG A 40 17.86 -5.16 -13.74
CA ARG A 40 17.02 -5.39 -12.55
C ARG A 40 15.60 -5.84 -12.91
N ASN A 41 14.98 -5.21 -13.88
CA ASN A 41 13.62 -5.56 -14.31
C ASN A 41 13.57 -6.96 -14.94
N LEU A 42 14.58 -7.31 -15.75
CA LEU A 42 14.68 -8.64 -16.34
C LEU A 42 14.96 -9.70 -15.27
N TYR A 43 15.85 -9.43 -14.33
CA TYR A 43 16.13 -10.32 -13.20
C TYR A 43 14.88 -10.60 -12.38
N TYR A 44 14.11 -9.56 -12.01
CA TYR A 44 12.86 -9.75 -11.27
C TYR A 44 11.80 -10.48 -12.10
N PHE A 45 11.70 -10.21 -13.38
CA PHE A 45 10.83 -10.96 -14.28
C PHE A 45 11.18 -12.46 -14.30
N LEU A 46 12.45 -12.81 -14.36
CA LEU A 46 12.90 -14.21 -14.40
C LEU A 46 12.74 -14.91 -13.04
N THR A 47 12.97 -14.22 -11.93
CA THR A 47 13.06 -14.83 -10.60
C THR A 47 11.77 -14.75 -9.79
N ARG A 48 10.93 -13.74 -9.98
CA ARG A 48 9.73 -13.51 -9.17
C ARG A 48 8.44 -13.87 -9.90
N LYS A 49 7.72 -14.88 -9.38
CA LYS A 49 6.42 -15.32 -9.94
C LYS A 49 5.41 -14.18 -10.02
N ALA A 50 5.31 -13.35 -8.98
CA ALA A 50 4.37 -12.23 -8.93
C ALA A 50 4.63 -11.20 -10.04
N VAL A 51 5.91 -10.90 -10.34
CA VAL A 51 6.29 -9.99 -11.45
C VAL A 51 5.85 -10.55 -12.80
N ARG A 52 6.04 -11.85 -13.04
CA ARG A 52 5.56 -12.48 -14.29
C ARG A 52 4.05 -12.44 -14.42
N GLN A 53 3.33 -12.69 -13.32
CA GLN A 53 1.87 -12.62 -13.28
C GLN A 53 1.37 -11.19 -13.52
N PHE A 54 1.99 -10.19 -12.89
CA PHE A 54 1.69 -8.78 -13.12
C PHE A 54 1.86 -8.39 -14.60
N ASN A 55 3.01 -8.73 -15.20
CA ASN A 55 3.24 -8.44 -16.62
C ASN A 55 2.21 -9.14 -17.53
N ARG A 56 1.84 -10.38 -17.20
CA ARG A 56 0.77 -11.09 -17.92
C ARG A 56 -0.57 -10.39 -17.80
N LEU A 57 -0.95 -9.96 -16.58
CA LEU A 57 -2.19 -9.22 -16.34
C LEU A 57 -2.19 -7.87 -17.08
N ALA A 58 -1.09 -7.12 -17.03
CA ALA A 58 -0.93 -5.87 -17.75
C ALA A 58 -1.05 -6.07 -19.27
N PHE A 59 -0.42 -7.10 -19.82
CA PHE A 59 -0.52 -7.42 -21.24
C PHE A 59 -1.93 -7.84 -21.66
N GLN A 60 -2.63 -8.63 -20.84
CA GLN A 60 -3.96 -9.16 -21.18
C GLN A 60 -5.08 -8.13 -20.97
N TYR A 61 -4.94 -7.23 -20.00
CA TYR A 61 -6.04 -6.40 -19.54
C TYR A 61 -5.69 -4.92 -19.39
N GLY A 62 -4.45 -4.48 -19.67
CA GLY A 62 -4.02 -3.10 -19.51
C GLY A 62 -4.82 -2.09 -20.33
N ASP A 63 -5.25 -2.49 -21.52
CA ASP A 63 -6.08 -1.68 -22.43
C ASP A 63 -7.58 -2.03 -22.33
N ALA A 64 -7.98 -2.79 -21.30
CA ALA A 64 -9.39 -3.14 -21.14
C ALA A 64 -10.22 -1.90 -20.79
N PRO A 65 -11.48 -1.81 -21.29
CA PRO A 65 -12.37 -0.72 -20.91
C PRO A 65 -12.54 -0.63 -19.39
N ARG A 66 -12.50 0.59 -18.85
CA ARG A 66 -12.77 0.86 -17.45
C ARG A 66 -14.19 0.43 -17.07
N TYR A 67 -14.37 0.08 -15.80
CA TYR A 67 -15.67 -0.31 -15.21
C TYR A 67 -16.38 -1.41 -16.00
N SER A 68 -15.61 -2.34 -16.57
CA SER A 68 -16.11 -3.51 -17.29
C SER A 68 -15.87 -4.79 -16.48
N PRO A 69 -16.87 -5.28 -15.72
CA PRO A 69 -16.72 -6.40 -14.81
C PRO A 69 -16.30 -7.69 -15.53
N ARG A 70 -15.38 -8.42 -14.93
CA ARG A 70 -14.87 -9.70 -15.44
C ARG A 70 -14.42 -10.64 -14.36
N LYS A 71 -14.24 -11.89 -14.71
CA LYS A 71 -13.58 -12.88 -13.87
C LYS A 71 -12.13 -13.03 -14.30
N ILE A 72 -11.20 -12.91 -13.35
CA ILE A 72 -9.76 -13.05 -13.58
C ILE A 72 -9.24 -14.22 -12.75
N LYS A 73 -8.46 -15.11 -13.40
CA LYS A 73 -7.76 -16.21 -12.70
C LYS A 73 -6.28 -15.90 -12.63
N VAL A 74 -5.77 -15.78 -11.40
CA VAL A 74 -4.37 -15.49 -11.12
C VAL A 74 -3.95 -16.10 -9.79
N ASN A 75 -2.73 -16.57 -9.69
CA ASN A 75 -2.14 -17.15 -8.47
C ASN A 75 -2.94 -18.33 -7.83
N GLY A 76 -3.79 -18.98 -8.60
CA GLY A 76 -4.71 -20.02 -8.12
C GLY A 76 -6.04 -19.47 -7.60
N TRP A 77 -6.23 -18.15 -7.64
CA TRP A 77 -7.46 -17.46 -7.24
C TRP A 77 -8.36 -17.21 -8.46
N GLU A 78 -9.66 -17.25 -8.25
CA GLU A 78 -10.67 -16.77 -9.18
C GLU A 78 -11.35 -15.55 -8.57
N LEU A 79 -11.23 -14.40 -9.22
CA LEU A 79 -11.69 -13.12 -8.70
C LEU A 79 -12.73 -12.49 -9.61
N GLN A 80 -13.81 -11.96 -9.03
CA GLN A 80 -14.66 -10.98 -9.68
C GLN A 80 -13.97 -9.62 -9.59
N VAL A 81 -13.80 -8.97 -10.73
CA VAL A 81 -13.04 -7.72 -10.87
C VAL A 81 -13.90 -6.71 -11.62
N PRO A 82 -14.44 -5.69 -10.97
CA PRO A 82 -15.22 -4.64 -11.60
C PRO A 82 -14.42 -3.81 -12.60
N ASP A 83 -13.16 -3.51 -12.27
CA ASP A 83 -12.23 -2.76 -13.12
C ASP A 83 -10.86 -3.43 -13.18
N ALA A 84 -10.45 -3.82 -14.39
CA ALA A 84 -9.22 -4.57 -14.56
C ALA A 84 -7.96 -3.74 -14.29
N LEU A 85 -7.98 -2.44 -14.61
CA LEU A 85 -6.82 -1.58 -14.41
C LEU A 85 -6.55 -1.35 -12.93
N SER A 86 -7.58 -1.03 -12.14
CA SER A 86 -7.49 -0.91 -10.69
C SER A 86 -7.00 -2.20 -10.05
N PHE A 87 -7.51 -3.35 -10.50
CA PHE A 87 -7.03 -4.65 -10.03
C PHE A 87 -5.55 -4.89 -10.31
N ILE A 88 -5.06 -4.50 -11.50
CA ILE A 88 -3.64 -4.66 -11.87
C ILE A 88 -2.76 -3.83 -10.94
N TYR A 89 -3.15 -2.60 -10.60
CA TYR A 89 -2.40 -1.77 -9.65
C TYR A 89 -2.42 -2.36 -8.24
N GLN A 90 -3.58 -2.79 -7.74
CA GLN A 90 -3.68 -3.49 -6.44
C GLN A 90 -2.83 -4.77 -6.41
N PHE A 91 -2.85 -5.56 -7.49
CA PHE A 91 -2.02 -6.76 -7.61
C PHE A 91 -0.54 -6.42 -7.53
N ARG A 92 -0.11 -5.36 -8.19
CA ARG A 92 1.27 -4.88 -8.13
C ARG A 92 1.64 -4.49 -6.71
N GLU A 93 0.86 -3.63 -6.07
CA GLU A 93 1.10 -3.15 -4.72
C GLU A 93 1.19 -4.30 -3.70
N ILE A 94 0.19 -5.20 -3.71
CA ILE A 94 0.06 -6.23 -2.69
C ILE A 94 1.00 -7.42 -2.94
N LEU A 95 1.14 -7.89 -4.20
CA LEU A 95 1.83 -9.14 -4.52
C LEU A 95 3.25 -8.94 -5.09
N VAL A 96 3.50 -7.83 -5.78
CA VAL A 96 4.81 -7.55 -6.40
C VAL A 96 5.69 -6.72 -5.48
N GLU A 97 5.14 -5.65 -4.94
CA GLU A 97 5.82 -4.73 -4.01
C GLU A 97 5.74 -5.22 -2.57
N GLU A 98 4.78 -6.12 -2.27
CA GLU A 98 4.53 -6.66 -0.93
C GLU A 98 4.35 -5.55 0.12
N SER A 99 3.63 -4.47 -0.24
CA SER A 99 3.46 -3.28 0.60
C SER A 99 2.85 -3.59 1.97
N TYR A 100 2.05 -4.66 2.08
CA TYR A 100 1.43 -5.08 3.35
C TYR A 100 2.17 -6.24 4.03
N LEU A 101 3.43 -6.48 3.61
CA LEU A 101 4.25 -7.51 4.24
C LEU A 101 4.68 -7.05 5.64
N PHE A 102 4.29 -7.79 6.65
CA PHE A 102 4.71 -7.56 8.03
C PHE A 102 5.09 -8.87 8.74
N ASN A 103 5.87 -8.73 9.81
CA ASN A 103 6.23 -9.84 10.68
C ASN A 103 5.37 -9.83 11.94
N CYS A 104 4.86 -10.99 12.31
CA CYS A 104 4.13 -11.22 13.55
C CYS A 104 4.55 -12.54 14.16
N ASN A 105 4.82 -12.53 15.47
CA ASN A 105 5.18 -13.74 16.22
C ASN A 105 3.95 -14.50 16.75
N LYS A 106 2.74 -13.92 16.62
CA LYS A 106 1.50 -14.57 17.01
C LYS A 106 1.05 -15.53 15.90
N THR A 107 0.43 -16.63 16.29
CA THR A 107 -0.22 -17.57 15.36
C THR A 107 -1.54 -17.02 14.83
N ASN A 108 -2.22 -16.21 15.64
CA ASN A 108 -3.53 -15.63 15.38
C ASN A 108 -3.48 -14.08 15.45
N PRO A 109 -2.79 -13.42 14.53
CA PRO A 109 -2.74 -11.94 14.51
C PRO A 109 -4.12 -11.35 14.24
N ILE A 110 -4.38 -10.17 14.83
CA ILE A 110 -5.56 -9.34 14.54
C ILE A 110 -5.18 -8.34 13.46
N ILE A 111 -5.92 -8.39 12.35
CA ILE A 111 -5.70 -7.56 11.16
C ILE A 111 -6.99 -6.81 10.84
N ILE A 112 -6.90 -5.50 10.71
CA ILE A 112 -8.00 -4.63 10.31
C ILE A 112 -7.62 -3.95 9.00
N ASP A 113 -8.43 -4.14 7.97
CA ASP A 113 -8.23 -3.62 6.62
C ASP A 113 -9.37 -2.66 6.28
N CYS A 114 -9.09 -1.36 6.40
CA CYS A 114 -10.02 -0.28 6.08
C CYS A 114 -9.82 0.13 4.61
N GLY A 115 -10.88 0.01 3.80
CA GLY A 115 -10.82 0.14 2.35
C GLY A 115 -10.33 -1.14 1.68
N SER A 116 -11.03 -2.26 1.96
CA SER A 116 -10.60 -3.59 1.47
C SER A 116 -10.90 -3.81 -0.02
N ASN A 117 -11.63 -2.91 -0.64
CA ASN A 117 -12.03 -2.99 -2.04
C ASN A 117 -12.54 -4.40 -2.39
N ILE A 118 -12.09 -5.02 -3.47
CA ILE A 118 -12.52 -6.36 -3.91
C ILE A 118 -11.93 -7.51 -3.08
N GLY A 119 -11.15 -7.24 -2.02
CA GLY A 119 -10.65 -8.22 -1.07
C GLY A 119 -9.33 -8.90 -1.41
N LEU A 120 -8.53 -8.33 -2.30
CA LEU A 120 -7.23 -8.91 -2.64
C LEU A 120 -6.28 -8.92 -1.43
N SER A 121 -6.29 -7.86 -0.62
CA SER A 121 -5.59 -7.75 0.67
C SER A 121 -6.07 -8.80 1.68
N GLY A 122 -7.39 -8.96 1.83
CA GLY A 122 -7.97 -9.97 2.71
C GLY A 122 -7.57 -11.40 2.34
N ILE A 123 -7.58 -11.73 1.03
CA ILE A 123 -7.09 -13.02 0.52
C ILE A 123 -5.58 -13.17 0.80
N TYR A 124 -4.78 -12.13 0.58
CA TYR A 124 -3.35 -12.14 0.87
C TYR A 124 -3.08 -12.43 2.35
N PHE A 125 -3.73 -11.73 3.27
CA PHE A 125 -3.57 -11.94 4.71
C PHE A 125 -4.04 -13.34 5.14
N ALA A 126 -5.20 -13.80 4.69
CA ALA A 126 -5.72 -15.13 5.02
C ALA A 126 -4.82 -16.27 4.50
N ASN A 127 -4.14 -16.06 3.38
CA ASN A 127 -3.17 -17.04 2.88
C ASN A 127 -1.85 -17.03 3.67
N ARG A 128 -1.44 -15.87 4.17
CA ARG A 128 -0.20 -15.72 4.94
C ARG A 128 -0.35 -16.16 6.40
N PHE A 129 -1.48 -15.82 7.02
CA PHE A 129 -1.77 -16.08 8.43
C PHE A 129 -3.05 -16.91 8.55
N LYS A 130 -2.90 -18.23 8.65
CA LYS A 130 -4.02 -19.18 8.57
C LYS A 130 -5.04 -19.06 9.71
N ASP A 131 -4.60 -18.62 10.87
CA ASP A 131 -5.42 -18.49 12.07
C ASP A 131 -5.65 -17.01 12.46
N ALA A 132 -5.34 -16.06 11.55
CA ALA A 132 -5.57 -14.64 11.77
C ALA A 132 -7.06 -14.31 11.92
N GLU A 133 -7.36 -13.38 12.80
CA GLU A 133 -8.66 -12.71 12.89
C GLU A 133 -8.61 -11.46 12.00
N ILE A 134 -9.29 -11.51 10.85
CA ILE A 134 -9.23 -10.50 9.82
C ILE A 134 -10.58 -9.83 9.67
N TYR A 135 -10.56 -8.48 9.63
CA TYR A 135 -11.71 -7.63 9.37
C TYR A 135 -11.44 -6.82 8.11
N CYS A 136 -12.25 -7.06 7.06
CA CYS A 136 -12.25 -6.32 5.82
C CYS A 136 -13.44 -5.37 5.79
N ILE A 137 -13.17 -4.07 5.72
CA ILE A 137 -14.19 -3.02 5.77
C ILE A 137 -14.21 -2.32 4.43
N GLU A 138 -15.40 -2.24 3.81
CA GLU A 138 -15.61 -1.63 2.51
C GLU A 138 -16.89 -0.81 2.50
N ALA A 139 -16.79 0.43 2.02
CA ALA A 139 -17.86 1.41 2.06
C ALA A 139 -18.90 1.18 0.96
N ASP A 140 -18.43 0.92 -0.27
CA ASP A 140 -19.30 0.67 -1.42
C ASP A 140 -19.98 -0.69 -1.30
N GLN A 141 -21.32 -0.69 -1.27
CA GLN A 141 -22.11 -1.92 -1.04
C GLN A 141 -21.94 -2.94 -2.19
N ALA A 142 -21.78 -2.50 -3.43
CA ALA A 142 -21.59 -3.39 -4.57
C ALA A 142 -20.18 -4.00 -4.57
N ILE A 143 -19.19 -3.20 -4.20
CA ILE A 143 -17.82 -3.67 -4.02
C ILE A 143 -17.72 -4.60 -2.81
N ALA A 144 -18.39 -4.31 -1.69
CA ALA A 144 -18.47 -5.20 -0.52
C ALA A 144 -19.10 -6.56 -0.84
N GLN A 145 -20.09 -6.62 -1.74
CA GLN A 145 -20.64 -7.90 -2.22
C GLN A 145 -19.59 -8.66 -3.05
N THR A 146 -18.85 -7.97 -3.89
CA THR A 146 -17.75 -8.54 -4.66
C THR A 146 -16.62 -9.04 -3.76
N LEU A 147 -16.25 -8.26 -2.75
CA LEU A 147 -15.33 -8.63 -1.68
C LEU A 147 -15.73 -9.94 -1.01
N ALA A 148 -16.97 -10.04 -0.53
CA ALA A 148 -17.50 -11.24 0.14
C ALA A 148 -17.45 -12.47 -0.77
N TRP A 149 -17.81 -12.30 -2.06
CA TRP A 149 -17.72 -13.38 -3.05
C TRP A 149 -16.27 -13.83 -3.26
N ASN A 150 -15.35 -12.89 -3.46
CA ASN A 150 -13.94 -13.17 -3.69
C ASN A 150 -13.30 -13.91 -2.51
N LEU A 151 -13.56 -13.47 -1.28
CA LEU A 151 -13.06 -14.14 -0.08
C LEU A 151 -13.61 -15.57 0.04
N LYS A 152 -14.91 -15.75 -0.14
CA LYS A 152 -15.56 -17.07 -0.05
C LYS A 152 -14.98 -18.06 -1.06
N ASN A 153 -14.72 -17.62 -2.30
CA ASN A 153 -14.27 -18.49 -3.38
C ASN A 153 -12.75 -18.74 -3.39
N ASN A 154 -11.98 -18.06 -2.52
CA ASN A 154 -10.53 -18.17 -2.48
C ASN A 154 -9.98 -18.60 -1.12
N SER A 155 -10.71 -19.47 -0.41
CA SER A 155 -10.31 -20.07 0.88
C SER A 155 -10.07 -19.06 2.01
N ALA A 156 -10.73 -17.90 1.93
CA ALA A 156 -10.69 -16.83 2.94
C ALA A 156 -12.06 -16.60 3.60
N SER A 157 -12.90 -17.63 3.68
CA SER A 157 -14.27 -17.53 4.19
C SER A 157 -14.38 -17.21 5.69
N LYS A 158 -13.29 -17.31 6.44
CA LYS A 158 -13.23 -16.92 7.86
C LYS A 158 -13.01 -15.42 8.08
N VAL A 159 -12.73 -14.65 7.02
CA VAL A 159 -12.53 -13.20 7.09
C VAL A 159 -13.89 -12.52 7.36
N ASN A 160 -13.93 -11.62 8.31
CA ASN A 160 -15.11 -10.83 8.65
C ASN A 160 -15.24 -9.67 7.65
N VAL A 161 -16.35 -9.64 6.91
CA VAL A 161 -16.69 -8.55 5.98
C VAL A 161 -17.63 -7.57 6.64
N ILE A 162 -17.31 -6.28 6.61
CA ILE A 162 -18.11 -5.18 7.15
C ILE A 162 -18.41 -4.20 6.02
N ALA A 163 -19.64 -4.19 5.52
CA ALA A 163 -20.10 -3.30 4.46
C ALA A 163 -20.52 -1.94 5.03
N LYS A 164 -19.54 -1.11 5.44
CA LYS A 164 -19.74 0.21 6.03
C LYS A 164 -18.58 1.13 5.67
N ALA A 165 -18.83 2.44 5.62
CA ALA A 165 -17.78 3.43 5.58
C ALA A 165 -17.07 3.52 6.94
N VAL A 166 -15.75 3.54 6.94
CA VAL A 166 -14.94 3.88 8.12
C VAL A 166 -15.03 5.38 8.37
N TRP A 167 -15.50 5.76 9.56
CA TRP A 167 -15.70 7.16 9.94
C TRP A 167 -15.49 7.38 11.44
N THR A 168 -15.94 8.54 11.95
CA THR A 168 -15.85 8.92 13.37
C THR A 168 -17.11 8.58 14.17
N HIS A 169 -18.22 8.19 13.50
CA HIS A 169 -19.51 7.87 14.11
C HIS A 169 -20.28 6.79 13.32
N ASN A 170 -21.38 6.31 13.88
CA ASN A 170 -22.19 5.20 13.32
C ASN A 170 -23.50 5.66 12.62
N ASP A 171 -23.70 6.96 12.42
CA ASP A 171 -25.00 7.52 12.00
C ASP A 171 -25.20 7.54 10.48
N GLY A 172 -24.20 7.01 9.73
CA GLY A 172 -24.16 7.04 8.28
C GLY A 172 -23.44 8.28 7.75
N VAL A 173 -22.95 8.19 6.50
CA VAL A 173 -22.23 9.26 5.80
C VAL A 173 -22.69 9.35 4.36
N ARG A 174 -22.61 10.54 3.76
CA ARG A 174 -22.81 10.69 2.31
C ARG A 174 -21.59 10.21 1.57
N PHE A 175 -21.80 9.30 0.64
CA PHE A 175 -20.72 8.61 -0.07
C PHE A 175 -20.93 8.68 -1.57
N ALA A 176 -19.96 9.23 -2.27
CA ALA A 176 -19.94 9.26 -3.74
C ALA A 176 -19.18 8.03 -4.24
N SER A 177 -19.92 7.02 -4.72
CA SER A 177 -19.34 5.83 -5.33
C SER A 177 -18.88 6.13 -6.74
N GLU A 178 -17.67 5.68 -7.11
CA GLU A 178 -17.18 5.69 -8.49
C GLU A 178 -17.20 4.30 -9.14
N GLY A 179 -17.65 3.29 -8.41
CA GLY A 179 -17.82 1.91 -8.90
C GLY A 179 -16.54 1.10 -9.02
N SER A 180 -15.41 1.59 -8.46
CA SER A 180 -14.13 0.87 -8.41
C SER A 180 -13.35 1.24 -7.15
N ASP A 181 -12.27 1.99 -7.26
CA ASP A 181 -11.31 2.34 -6.21
C ASP A 181 -11.36 3.81 -5.76
N GLY A 182 -12.21 4.64 -6.33
CA GLY A 182 -12.22 6.09 -6.09
C GLY A 182 -13.43 6.63 -5.31
N GLY A 183 -14.18 5.79 -4.59
CA GLY A 183 -15.31 6.26 -3.80
C GLY A 183 -14.90 7.06 -2.57
N SER A 184 -15.48 8.26 -2.34
CA SER A 184 -15.11 9.14 -1.24
C SER A 184 -16.31 9.67 -0.46
N ILE A 185 -16.05 10.06 0.81
CA ILE A 185 -17.05 10.70 1.67
C ILE A 185 -17.11 12.19 1.30
N ASP A 186 -18.30 12.66 0.91
CA ASP A 186 -18.58 14.08 0.66
C ASP A 186 -19.88 14.50 1.34
N ASN A 187 -19.78 15.09 2.51
CA ASN A 187 -20.91 15.53 3.30
C ASN A 187 -21.72 16.68 2.68
N ASN A 188 -21.16 17.35 1.67
CA ASN A 188 -21.83 18.46 0.95
C ASN A 188 -22.51 17.99 -0.35
N SER A 189 -22.36 16.70 -0.73
CA SER A 189 -22.95 16.17 -1.95
C SER A 189 -24.40 15.76 -1.77
N THR A 190 -25.10 15.56 -2.89
CA THR A 190 -26.43 14.92 -2.93
C THR A 190 -26.34 13.39 -2.96
N ALA A 191 -25.17 12.85 -2.67
CA ALA A 191 -24.89 11.41 -2.69
C ALA A 191 -25.73 10.66 -1.64
N GLU A 192 -25.89 9.36 -1.86
CA GLU A 192 -26.62 8.47 -0.98
C GLU A 192 -25.94 8.39 0.40
N ILE A 193 -26.77 8.27 1.45
CA ILE A 193 -26.28 8.00 2.80
C ILE A 193 -26.10 6.49 2.94
N ILE A 194 -24.86 6.09 3.20
CA ILE A 194 -24.51 4.71 3.48
C ILE A 194 -24.21 4.51 4.97
N PRO A 195 -24.32 3.27 5.49
CA PRO A 195 -23.93 2.98 6.87
C PRO A 195 -22.46 3.33 7.12
N SER A 196 -22.17 3.94 8.26
CA SER A 196 -20.81 4.19 8.74
C SER A 196 -20.50 3.42 10.00
N MET A 197 -19.23 3.42 10.38
CA MET A 197 -18.77 2.87 11.66
C MET A 197 -17.63 3.69 12.24
N SER A 198 -17.66 3.90 13.55
CA SER A 198 -16.57 4.53 14.27
C SER A 198 -15.37 3.60 14.35
N LEU A 199 -14.25 4.00 13.72
CA LEU A 199 -12.99 3.25 13.84
C LEU A 199 -12.48 3.26 15.28
N LYS A 200 -12.60 4.39 15.98
CA LYS A 200 -12.25 4.51 17.39
C LYS A 200 -12.93 3.46 18.25
N GLU A 201 -14.25 3.28 18.10
CA GLU A 201 -15.00 2.27 18.84
C GLU A 201 -14.58 0.85 18.46
N MET A 202 -14.25 0.63 17.19
CA MET A 202 -13.75 -0.66 16.73
C MET A 202 -12.39 -0.99 17.36
N LEU A 203 -11.42 -0.08 17.28
CA LEU A 203 -10.10 -0.26 17.87
C LEU A 203 -10.19 -0.43 19.40
N GLY A 204 -11.15 0.25 20.03
CA GLY A 204 -11.42 0.17 21.46
C GLY A 204 -11.75 -1.26 21.96
N LYS A 205 -12.27 -2.14 21.10
CA LYS A 205 -12.66 -3.52 21.45
C LYS A 205 -11.48 -4.47 21.61
N PHE A 206 -10.31 -4.09 21.12
CA PHE A 206 -9.11 -4.93 21.14
C PHE A 206 -8.10 -4.43 22.16
N GLU A 207 -7.39 -5.34 22.79
CA GLU A 207 -6.24 -5.00 23.65
C GLU A 207 -4.99 -4.70 22.79
N SER A 208 -4.84 -5.42 21.69
CA SER A 208 -3.70 -5.25 20.75
C SER A 208 -4.13 -5.63 19.34
N ILE A 209 -3.70 -4.85 18.36
CA ILE A 209 -3.93 -5.05 16.93
C ILE A 209 -2.57 -5.19 16.27
N ASP A 210 -2.37 -6.27 15.52
CA ASP A 210 -1.06 -6.56 14.94
C ASP A 210 -0.81 -5.77 13.65
N PHE A 211 -1.86 -5.56 12.84
CA PHE A 211 -1.79 -4.76 11.63
C PHE A 211 -3.09 -4.00 11.36
N LEU A 212 -2.98 -2.71 11.10
CA LEU A 212 -4.07 -1.87 10.62
C LEU A 212 -3.67 -1.29 9.25
N LYS A 213 -4.49 -1.55 8.20
CA LYS A 213 -4.42 -0.84 6.92
C LYS A 213 -5.49 0.25 6.92
N MET A 214 -5.13 1.42 6.45
CA MET A 214 -6.04 2.54 6.26
C MET A 214 -5.80 3.16 4.88
N ASP A 215 -6.73 2.95 3.98
CA ASP A 215 -6.75 3.45 2.63
C ASP A 215 -8.23 3.67 2.29
N ILE A 216 -8.73 4.87 2.65
CA ILE A 216 -10.14 5.24 2.70
C ILE A 216 -10.43 6.56 1.97
N GLU A 217 -9.61 6.83 0.95
CA GLU A 217 -9.80 7.83 -0.08
C GLU A 217 -10.04 9.26 0.47
N GLY A 218 -9.16 9.69 1.40
CA GLY A 218 -9.14 11.03 1.98
C GLY A 218 -9.80 11.14 3.35
N ALA A 219 -10.56 10.14 3.79
CA ALA A 219 -11.15 10.11 5.12
C ALA A 219 -10.10 9.94 6.24
N GLU A 220 -8.88 9.52 5.92
CA GLU A 220 -7.73 9.39 6.85
C GLU A 220 -7.50 10.69 7.63
N ASN A 221 -7.68 11.84 6.96
CA ASN A 221 -7.49 13.17 7.51
C ASN A 221 -8.41 13.48 8.71
N THR A 222 -9.55 12.82 8.76
CA THR A 222 -10.57 12.98 9.81
C THR A 222 -10.53 11.82 10.81
N VAL A 223 -10.37 10.60 10.31
CA VAL A 223 -10.48 9.39 11.12
C VAL A 223 -9.25 9.19 12.03
N ILE A 224 -8.04 9.48 11.54
CA ILE A 224 -6.81 9.31 12.35
C ILE A 224 -6.81 10.22 13.59
N PRO A 225 -7.13 11.53 13.50
CA PRO A 225 -7.25 12.36 14.69
C PRO A 225 -8.30 11.86 15.69
N ASP A 226 -9.47 11.38 15.23
CA ASP A 226 -10.53 10.87 16.08
C ASP A 226 -10.10 9.62 16.86
N CYS A 227 -9.45 8.67 16.18
CA CYS A 227 -9.01 7.42 16.83
C CYS A 227 -7.62 7.49 17.45
N SER A 228 -7.00 8.66 17.54
CA SER A 228 -5.60 8.85 18.00
C SER A 228 -5.32 8.22 19.36
N ALA A 229 -6.27 8.28 20.30
CA ALA A 229 -6.15 7.68 21.62
C ALA A 229 -6.03 6.15 21.60
N GLU A 230 -6.56 5.47 20.56
CA GLU A 230 -6.55 4.03 20.43
C GLU A 230 -5.34 3.49 19.66
N LEU A 231 -4.60 4.36 18.95
CA LEU A 231 -3.46 3.95 18.13
C LEU A 231 -2.31 3.33 18.93
N HIS A 232 -2.27 3.57 20.26
CA HIS A 232 -1.31 2.89 21.12
C HIS A 232 -1.47 1.36 21.14
N LYS A 233 -2.63 0.83 20.76
CA LYS A 233 -2.93 -0.61 20.66
C LYS A 233 -2.44 -1.24 19.35
N VAL A 234 -2.14 -0.43 18.33
CA VAL A 234 -1.73 -0.89 17.01
C VAL A 234 -0.22 -1.06 16.95
N ASN A 235 0.27 -2.21 16.49
CA ASN A 235 1.69 -2.50 16.40
C ASN A 235 2.29 -2.02 15.07
N GLN A 236 1.57 -2.25 13.96
CA GLN A 236 1.98 -1.85 12.63
C GLN A 236 0.78 -1.24 11.89
N LEU A 237 1.00 -0.13 11.22
CA LEU A 237 -0.03 0.67 10.57
C LEU A 237 0.44 1.09 9.18
N PHE A 238 -0.35 0.75 8.17
CA PHE A 238 -0.23 1.29 6.83
C PHE A 238 -1.31 2.34 6.60
N ILE A 239 -0.90 3.51 6.10
CA ILE A 239 -1.81 4.58 5.70
C ILE A 239 -1.50 4.98 4.27
N GLU A 240 -2.51 4.94 3.40
CA GLU A 240 -2.47 5.67 2.15
C GLU A 240 -3.05 7.06 2.38
N TYR A 241 -2.16 8.05 2.48
CA TYR A 241 -2.54 9.43 2.72
C TYR A 241 -2.93 10.13 1.44
N HIS A 242 -4.12 10.70 1.40
CA HIS A 242 -4.64 11.47 0.30
C HIS A 242 -4.83 12.94 0.69
N SER A 243 -4.40 13.84 -0.20
CA SER A 243 -4.62 15.28 -0.06
C SER A 243 -5.07 15.87 -1.40
N THR A 244 -6.07 16.73 -1.37
CA THR A 244 -6.53 17.48 -2.54
C THR A 244 -5.97 18.90 -2.54
N ALA A 245 -5.83 19.52 -3.72
CA ALA A 245 -5.39 20.91 -3.82
C ALA A 245 -6.40 21.93 -3.25
N LYS A 246 -7.62 21.49 -2.93
CA LYS A 246 -8.71 22.35 -2.39
C LYS A 246 -8.64 22.48 -0.88
N GLU A 247 -7.93 21.61 -0.19
CA GLU A 247 -7.85 21.52 1.26
C GLU A 247 -6.44 21.78 1.77
N ASN A 248 -6.33 22.18 3.03
CA ASN A 248 -5.03 22.27 3.68
C ASN A 248 -4.49 20.87 3.93
N GLN A 249 -3.23 20.64 3.59
CA GLN A 249 -2.56 19.36 3.85
C GLN A 249 -2.48 19.07 5.35
N SER A 250 -2.99 17.94 5.78
CA SER A 250 -3.00 17.50 7.19
C SER A 250 -1.85 16.55 7.55
N LEU A 251 -0.95 16.24 6.61
CA LEU A 251 0.15 15.29 6.80
C LEU A 251 0.96 15.56 8.08
N GLY A 252 1.30 16.81 8.35
CA GLY A 252 2.04 17.19 9.55
C GLY A 252 1.32 16.81 10.85
N ASN A 253 -0.01 16.94 10.89
CA ASN A 253 -0.82 16.52 12.03
C ASN A 253 -0.83 14.99 12.17
N ILE A 254 -1.03 14.26 11.09
CA ILE A 254 -1.00 12.77 11.09
C ILE A 254 0.35 12.27 11.60
N LEU A 255 1.47 12.78 11.08
CA LEU A 255 2.81 12.38 11.52
C LEU A 255 3.06 12.69 13.00
N SER A 256 2.53 13.81 13.50
CA SER A 256 2.60 14.17 14.91
C SER A 256 1.82 13.19 15.79
N ILE A 257 0.61 12.80 15.37
CA ILE A 257 -0.21 11.79 16.05
C ILE A 257 0.51 10.45 16.10
N LEU A 258 1.09 10.00 14.98
CA LEU A 258 1.84 8.75 14.92
C LEU A 258 3.05 8.76 15.86
N SER A 259 3.82 9.86 15.86
CA SER A 259 4.97 10.02 16.75
C SER A 259 4.55 9.97 18.23
N ASN A 260 3.46 10.66 18.59
CA ASN A 260 2.92 10.69 19.95
C ASN A 260 2.39 9.31 20.40
N ALA A 261 1.88 8.51 19.47
CA ALA A 261 1.46 7.13 19.72
C ALA A 261 2.63 6.12 19.76
N GLY A 262 3.88 6.58 19.60
CA GLY A 262 5.10 5.78 19.70
C GLY A 262 5.53 5.09 18.40
N PHE A 263 5.01 5.51 17.25
CA PHE A 263 5.43 4.95 15.97
C PHE A 263 6.69 5.60 15.43
N HIS A 264 7.55 4.76 14.83
CA HIS A 264 8.48 5.15 13.78
C HIS A 264 7.80 4.95 12.44
N TYR A 265 8.14 5.77 11.43
CA TYR A 265 7.51 5.64 10.13
C TYR A 265 8.50 5.80 8.98
N TYR A 266 8.18 5.15 7.87
CA TYR A 266 8.81 5.30 6.56
C TYR A 266 7.75 5.77 5.56
N ILE A 267 8.09 6.73 4.70
CA ILE A 267 7.16 7.34 3.75
C ILE A 267 7.65 7.06 2.33
N LYS A 268 6.75 6.58 1.48
CA LYS A 268 6.97 6.36 0.05
C LYS A 268 5.93 7.19 -0.73
N THR A 269 6.36 7.86 -1.79
CA THR A 269 5.43 8.56 -2.69
C THR A 269 4.89 7.60 -3.74
N GLU A 270 3.58 7.61 -3.97
CA GLU A 270 2.96 6.86 -5.09
C GLU A 270 3.05 7.65 -6.39
N ASN A 271 2.88 8.96 -6.34
CA ASN A 271 2.90 9.81 -7.51
C ASN A 271 4.24 10.54 -7.65
N LYS A 272 4.98 10.24 -8.73
CA LYS A 272 6.16 11.04 -9.09
C LYS A 272 5.71 12.33 -9.75
N ARG A 273 6.08 13.46 -9.17
CA ARG A 273 5.89 14.78 -9.75
C ARG A 273 7.23 15.28 -10.25
N ASN A 274 7.38 15.40 -11.58
CA ASN A 274 8.59 15.98 -12.17
C ASN A 274 8.58 17.49 -11.95
N HIS A 275 9.71 18.07 -11.49
CA HIS A 275 9.84 19.50 -11.22
C HIS A 275 8.71 20.08 -10.34
N PRO A 276 8.60 19.66 -9.06
CA PRO A 276 7.41 19.95 -8.21
C PRO A 276 7.10 21.44 -8.03
N PHE A 277 8.11 22.31 -8.10
CA PHE A 277 7.92 23.77 -8.02
C PHE A 277 7.33 24.38 -9.29
N VAL A 278 7.42 23.69 -10.42
CA VAL A 278 6.89 24.10 -11.73
C VAL A 278 5.54 23.41 -11.97
N ASN A 279 5.51 22.11 -11.84
CA ASN A 279 4.34 21.27 -12.12
C ASN A 279 3.52 21.06 -10.85
N ARG A 280 2.85 22.14 -10.39
CA ARG A 280 2.12 22.11 -9.11
C ARG A 280 0.81 21.34 -9.15
N HIS A 281 0.24 21.10 -10.35
CA HIS A 281 -1.11 20.56 -10.56
C HIS A 281 -1.14 19.43 -11.59
N GLU A 282 -0.14 18.55 -11.62
CA GLU A 282 -0.10 17.41 -12.56
C GLU A 282 -1.22 16.41 -12.32
N ASN A 283 -1.62 16.20 -11.06
CA ASN A 283 -2.72 15.31 -10.70
C ASN A 283 -4.03 16.09 -10.54
N LYS A 284 -5.06 15.64 -11.25
CA LYS A 284 -6.39 16.26 -11.21
C LYS A 284 -7.18 15.90 -9.96
N THR A 285 -6.93 14.73 -9.37
CA THR A 285 -7.67 14.19 -8.22
C THR A 285 -6.96 14.53 -6.91
N TYR A 286 -5.74 14.07 -6.73
CA TYR A 286 -4.97 14.29 -5.52
C TYR A 286 -3.74 15.16 -5.78
N ASP A 287 -3.51 16.14 -4.91
CA ASP A 287 -2.29 16.96 -4.91
C ASP A 287 -1.10 16.17 -4.36
N LEU A 288 -1.35 15.33 -3.36
CA LEU A 288 -0.36 14.48 -2.74
C LEU A 288 -0.96 13.12 -2.36
N GLN A 289 -0.29 12.03 -2.72
CA GLN A 289 -0.63 10.66 -2.36
C GLN A 289 0.64 9.96 -1.85
N LEU A 290 0.59 9.49 -0.61
CA LEU A 290 1.75 8.91 0.08
C LEU A 290 1.38 7.63 0.80
N ASN A 291 2.25 6.64 0.72
CA ASN A 291 2.19 5.45 1.57
C ASN A 291 3.05 5.64 2.81
N ILE A 292 2.43 5.60 3.97
CA ILE A 292 3.06 5.74 5.29
C ILE A 292 3.07 4.38 5.98
N PHE A 293 4.25 3.85 6.21
CA PHE A 293 4.50 2.58 6.91
C PHE A 293 4.92 2.91 8.33
N ALA A 294 4.03 2.79 9.29
CA ALA A 294 4.28 3.11 10.68
C ALA A 294 4.39 1.82 11.52
N TYR A 295 5.38 1.74 12.42
CA TYR A 295 5.65 0.56 13.23
C TYR A 295 6.19 0.93 14.60
N LYS A 296 5.93 0.10 15.60
CA LYS A 296 6.53 0.18 16.93
C LYS A 296 7.76 -0.71 17.02
N LYS A 297 8.75 -0.28 17.80
CA LYS A 297 9.97 -1.07 18.08
C LYS A 297 9.70 -2.17 19.10
#